data_dbfc7736d2a689f299a42cd145d3d787
#
_entry.id   dbfc7736d2a689f299a42cd145d3d787
#
_cell.length_a   1.000
_cell.length_b   1.000
_cell.length_c   1.000
_cell.angle_alpha   90.00
_cell.angle_beta   90.00
_cell.angle_gamma   90.00
#
_symmetry.space_group_name_H-M   'P 1'
#
loop_
_entity.id
_entity.type
_entity.pdbx_description
1 polymer ?
#
loop_
_entity_poly.entity_id
_entity_poly.type
_entity_poly.pdbx_seq_one_letter_code
_entity_poly.pdbx_strand_id
1 'polypeptide(L)'
;MQFSHVHVHTQFSLLDGAAAIPNLYKKAIADGQPAVAVTDLANLFGWVKFYKAARGRGLKPLCGVDAWLTNDSDRDRPLRFLLLARNRSGYLRLCELISRAWIENEYRGRGEMRAEWFDAPGADGAPMGEGLIALSGSQHGDVGQALLAGNLDAAQEL
;
A
#
# COMPACT_ATOMS: atom_id res chain seq x y z
N MET A 1 -23.35 10.95 -3.92
CA MET A 1 -21.87 11.01 -3.81
C MET A 1 -21.34 9.64 -4.19
N GLN A 2 -20.39 9.53 -5.13
CA GLN A 2 -19.80 8.24 -5.48
C GLN A 2 -18.68 7.94 -4.48
N PHE A 3 -18.67 6.73 -3.94
CA PHE A 3 -17.67 6.25 -2.99
C PHE A 3 -16.78 5.19 -3.66
N SER A 4 -15.53 5.12 -3.27
CA SER A 4 -14.59 4.08 -3.70
C SER A 4 -13.74 3.62 -2.52
N HIS A 5 -13.62 2.33 -2.32
CA HIS A 5 -12.69 1.79 -1.35
C HIS A 5 -11.26 1.89 -1.89
N VAL A 6 -10.38 2.54 -1.13
CA VAL A 6 -8.96 2.71 -1.50
C VAL A 6 -8.01 1.91 -0.61
N HIS A 7 -8.53 1.25 0.42
CA HIS A 7 -7.79 0.37 1.32
C HIS A 7 -8.58 -0.93 1.52
N VAL A 8 -8.15 -2.00 0.87
CA VAL A 8 -8.83 -3.32 0.94
C VAL A 8 -7.81 -4.43 0.96
N HIS A 9 -7.84 -5.23 2.01
CA HIS A 9 -7.11 -6.49 2.10
C HIS A 9 -7.95 -7.64 1.53
N THR A 10 -7.36 -8.41 0.64
CA THR A 10 -7.96 -9.63 0.09
C THR A 10 -7.47 -10.87 0.86
N GLN A 11 -7.92 -12.04 0.41
CA GLN A 11 -7.42 -13.32 0.92
C GLN A 11 -5.89 -13.50 0.80
N PHE A 12 -5.20 -12.67 0.04
CA PHE A 12 -3.74 -12.68 -0.09
C PHE A 12 -3.01 -11.90 0.99
N SER A 13 -3.71 -11.20 1.86
CA SER A 13 -3.18 -10.65 3.11
C SER A 13 -3.19 -11.67 4.26
N LEU A 14 -3.50 -12.93 3.97
CA LEU A 14 -3.53 -14.07 4.90
C LEU A 14 -4.40 -13.76 6.15
N LEU A 15 -3.76 -13.56 7.30
CA LEU A 15 -4.48 -13.36 8.57
C LEU A 15 -5.21 -12.01 8.65
N ASP A 16 -4.80 -11.03 7.85
CA ASP A 16 -5.36 -9.67 7.87
C ASP A 16 -6.53 -9.47 6.89
N GLY A 17 -6.81 -10.44 6.03
CA GLY A 17 -7.85 -10.31 5.02
C GLY A 17 -8.52 -11.62 4.66
N ALA A 18 -9.85 -11.59 4.49
CA ALA A 18 -10.64 -12.74 4.07
C ALA A 18 -11.47 -12.48 2.81
N ALA A 19 -11.35 -11.28 2.21
CA ALA A 19 -12.14 -10.91 1.04
C ALA A 19 -11.67 -11.67 -0.22
N ALA A 20 -12.45 -12.62 -0.68
CA ALA A 20 -12.19 -13.28 -1.95
C ALA A 20 -12.37 -12.28 -3.11
N ILE A 21 -11.40 -12.23 -4.02
CA ILE A 21 -11.40 -11.32 -5.18
C ILE A 21 -12.74 -11.35 -5.96
N PRO A 22 -13.36 -12.51 -6.26
CA PRO A 22 -14.66 -12.54 -6.94
C PRO A 22 -15.77 -11.82 -6.18
N ASN A 23 -15.78 -11.90 -4.86
CA ASN A 23 -16.79 -11.25 -4.03
C ASN A 23 -16.53 -9.75 -3.94
N LEU A 24 -15.27 -9.33 -3.87
CA LEU A 24 -14.87 -7.93 -3.81
C LEU A 24 -15.38 -7.14 -5.03
N TYR A 25 -15.04 -7.55 -6.26
CA TYR A 25 -15.48 -6.79 -7.42
C TYR A 25 -17.00 -6.87 -7.66
N LYS A 26 -17.64 -8.00 -7.35
CA LYS A 26 -19.11 -8.13 -7.44
C LYS A 26 -19.81 -7.16 -6.49
N LYS A 27 -19.35 -7.09 -5.23
CA LYS A 27 -19.89 -6.19 -4.23
C LYS A 27 -19.68 -4.72 -4.63
N ALA A 28 -18.47 -4.35 -5.08
CA ALA A 28 -18.17 -3.01 -5.52
C ALA A 28 -19.06 -2.55 -6.68
N ILE A 29 -19.30 -3.43 -7.65
CA ILE A 29 -20.21 -3.14 -8.79
C ILE A 29 -21.65 -2.99 -8.29
N ALA A 30 -22.12 -3.88 -7.41
CA ALA A 30 -23.48 -3.81 -6.86
C ALA A 30 -23.69 -2.53 -6.04
N ASP A 31 -22.65 -2.01 -5.39
CA ASP A 31 -22.69 -0.75 -4.64
C ASP A 31 -22.49 0.49 -5.53
N GLY A 32 -22.36 0.33 -6.85
CA GLY A 32 -22.14 1.43 -7.79
C GLY A 32 -20.80 2.14 -7.63
N GLN A 33 -19.80 1.47 -7.08
CA GLN A 33 -18.45 2.06 -6.93
C GLN A 33 -17.78 2.17 -8.29
N PRO A 34 -17.21 3.35 -8.65
CA PRO A 34 -16.52 3.53 -9.93
C PRO A 34 -15.14 2.87 -9.95
N ALA A 35 -14.53 2.69 -8.78
CA ALA A 35 -13.18 2.14 -8.61
C ALA A 35 -13.06 1.38 -7.28
N VAL A 36 -12.11 0.45 -7.21
CA VAL A 36 -11.69 -0.20 -5.96
C VAL A 36 -10.19 -0.45 -5.98
N ALA A 37 -9.52 -0.16 -4.86
CA ALA A 37 -8.14 -0.57 -4.68
C ALA A 37 -8.05 -1.99 -4.11
N VAL A 38 -6.98 -2.70 -4.46
CA VAL A 38 -6.47 -3.85 -3.72
C VAL A 38 -5.13 -3.45 -3.16
N THR A 39 -5.00 -3.57 -1.84
CA THR A 39 -3.87 -3.09 -1.05
C THR A 39 -3.50 -4.15 -0.02
N ASP A 40 -3.14 -5.35 -0.52
CA ASP A 40 -2.75 -6.44 0.33
C ASP A 40 -1.48 -6.12 1.13
N LEU A 41 -1.31 -6.76 2.28
CA LEU A 41 -0.23 -6.48 3.21
C LEU A 41 1.11 -6.97 2.62
N ALA A 42 2.00 -6.03 2.34
CA ALA A 42 3.36 -6.22 1.85
C ALA A 42 3.46 -7.14 0.61
N ASN A 43 2.41 -7.21 -0.22
CA ASN A 43 2.43 -8.02 -1.44
C ASN A 43 1.45 -7.54 -2.52
N LEU A 44 1.65 -8.05 -3.75
CA LEU A 44 0.79 -7.82 -4.92
C LEU A 44 0.27 -9.14 -5.52
N PHE A 45 0.18 -10.22 -4.73
CA PHE A 45 -0.15 -11.55 -5.25
C PHE A 45 -1.54 -11.63 -5.88
N GLY A 46 -2.50 -10.89 -5.33
CA GLY A 46 -3.87 -10.81 -5.86
C GLY A 46 -4.04 -9.86 -7.03
N TRP A 47 -3.09 -8.95 -7.26
CA TRP A 47 -3.26 -7.79 -8.15
C TRP A 47 -3.63 -8.16 -9.59
N VAL A 48 -2.84 -9.01 -10.25
CA VAL A 48 -3.08 -9.34 -11.67
C VAL A 48 -4.44 -10.02 -11.86
N LYS A 49 -4.82 -10.88 -10.93
CA LYS A 49 -6.12 -11.57 -10.94
C LYS A 49 -7.27 -10.57 -10.78
N PHE A 50 -7.14 -9.65 -9.82
CA PHE A 50 -8.13 -8.59 -9.60
C PHE A 50 -8.22 -7.65 -10.80
N TYR A 51 -7.10 -7.15 -11.32
CA TYR A 51 -7.03 -6.24 -12.47
C TYR A 51 -7.80 -6.79 -13.68
N LYS A 52 -7.51 -8.04 -14.08
CA LYS A 52 -8.20 -8.69 -15.21
C LYS A 52 -9.71 -8.81 -14.97
N ALA A 53 -10.10 -9.23 -13.78
CA ALA A 53 -11.49 -9.45 -13.43
C ALA A 53 -12.30 -8.14 -13.36
N ALA A 54 -11.74 -7.09 -12.75
CA ALA A 54 -12.39 -5.79 -12.59
C ALA A 54 -12.56 -5.06 -13.93
N ARG A 55 -11.49 -4.99 -14.74
CA ARG A 55 -11.55 -4.34 -16.06
C ARG A 55 -12.54 -4.98 -17.00
N GLY A 56 -12.62 -6.28 -17.05
CA GLY A 56 -13.58 -7.01 -17.87
C GLY A 56 -15.05 -6.76 -17.48
N ARG A 57 -15.29 -6.04 -16.37
CA ARG A 57 -16.62 -5.72 -15.83
C ARG A 57 -16.87 -4.22 -15.66
N GLY A 58 -16.02 -3.38 -16.24
CA GLY A 58 -16.17 -1.92 -16.20
C GLY A 58 -15.82 -1.25 -14.86
N LEU A 59 -15.28 -2.00 -13.88
CA LEU A 59 -14.78 -1.46 -12.63
C LEU A 59 -13.31 -1.02 -12.79
N LYS A 60 -12.98 0.20 -12.37
CA LYS A 60 -11.59 0.69 -12.39
C LYS A 60 -10.78 0.08 -11.25
N PRO A 61 -9.80 -0.80 -11.54
CA PRO A 61 -8.91 -1.33 -10.52
C PRO A 61 -7.83 -0.31 -10.16
N LEU A 62 -7.58 -0.12 -8.87
CA LEU A 62 -6.49 0.69 -8.33
C LEU A 62 -5.48 -0.26 -7.67
N CYS A 63 -4.20 -0.13 -8.06
CA CYS A 63 -3.11 -0.92 -7.51
C CYS A 63 -2.51 -0.23 -6.30
N GLY A 64 -2.35 -0.95 -5.21
CA GLY A 64 -1.68 -0.45 -4.04
C GLY A 64 -1.15 -1.57 -3.15
N VAL A 65 -0.53 -1.18 -2.06
CA VAL A 65 -0.05 -2.06 -1.01
C VAL A 65 -0.19 -1.38 0.34
N ASP A 66 -0.62 -2.13 1.34
CA ASP A 66 -0.44 -1.76 2.73
C ASP A 66 0.95 -2.24 3.15
N ALA A 67 1.82 -1.33 3.54
CA ALA A 67 3.24 -1.59 3.69
C ALA A 67 3.74 -1.34 5.12
N TRP A 68 4.79 -2.06 5.47
CA TRP A 68 5.56 -1.82 6.67
C TRP A 68 6.67 -0.83 6.38
N LEU A 69 6.83 0.19 7.23
CA LEU A 69 7.95 1.10 7.24
C LEU A 69 8.82 0.76 8.46
N THR A 70 10.12 0.62 8.23
CA THR A 70 11.07 0.36 9.31
C THR A 70 11.01 1.48 10.34
N ASN A 71 10.85 1.10 11.60
CA ASN A 71 11.03 1.97 12.74
C ASN A 71 12.43 1.73 13.31
N ASP A 72 13.37 2.61 13.01
CA ASP A 72 14.76 2.45 13.44
C ASP A 72 14.96 2.59 14.96
N SER A 73 14.00 3.21 15.66
CA SER A 73 14.03 3.31 17.12
C SER A 73 13.52 2.04 17.82
N ASP A 74 12.61 1.30 17.20
CA ASP A 74 12.08 0.04 17.73
C ASP A 74 11.57 -0.83 16.58
N ARG A 75 12.41 -1.71 16.06
CA ARG A 75 12.10 -2.57 14.92
C ARG A 75 11.00 -3.61 15.20
N ASP A 76 10.69 -3.87 16.47
CA ASP A 76 9.56 -4.74 16.84
C ASP A 76 8.21 -4.01 16.71
N ARG A 77 8.23 -2.69 16.59
CA ARG A 77 7.05 -1.83 16.39
C ARG A 77 7.14 -1.05 15.08
N PRO A 78 7.08 -1.74 13.91
CA PRO A 78 7.14 -1.08 12.61
C PRO A 78 5.96 -0.17 12.42
N LEU A 79 6.13 0.83 11.57
CA LEU A 79 5.07 1.74 11.19
C LEU A 79 4.30 1.19 9.98
N ARG A 80 3.08 1.68 9.76
CA ARG A 80 2.23 1.31 8.63
C ARG A 80 1.99 2.52 7.74
N PHE A 81 1.93 2.28 6.44
CA PHE A 81 1.51 3.28 5.46
C PHE A 81 0.93 2.60 4.22
N LEU A 82 0.10 3.33 3.49
CA LEU A 82 -0.56 2.82 2.30
C LEU A 82 0.06 3.47 1.07
N LEU A 83 0.46 2.68 0.09
CA LEU A 83 0.92 3.14 -1.20
C LEU A 83 -0.08 2.80 -2.30
N LEU A 84 -0.38 3.77 -3.16
CA LEU A 84 -1.19 3.59 -4.36
C LEU A 84 -0.39 3.98 -5.59
N ALA A 85 -0.43 3.13 -6.62
CA ALA A 85 0.18 3.44 -7.90
C ALA A 85 -0.70 4.40 -8.70
N ARG A 86 -0.19 5.59 -9.01
CA ARG A 86 -0.85 6.62 -9.80
C ARG A 86 -0.80 6.34 -11.29
N ASN A 87 0.28 5.72 -11.76
CA ASN A 87 0.57 5.44 -13.16
C ASN A 87 1.42 4.16 -13.30
N ARG A 88 1.83 3.84 -14.55
CA ARG A 88 2.63 2.65 -14.84
C ARG A 88 4.02 2.70 -14.17
N SER A 89 4.67 3.84 -14.16
CA SER A 89 5.99 3.99 -13.50
C SER A 89 5.87 3.73 -12.01
N GLY A 90 4.86 4.32 -11.35
CA GLY A 90 4.57 4.04 -9.94
C GLY A 90 4.29 2.56 -9.67
N TYR A 91 3.57 1.86 -10.55
CA TYR A 91 3.37 0.42 -10.41
C TYR A 91 4.68 -0.37 -10.46
N LEU A 92 5.58 -0.05 -11.40
CA LEU A 92 6.87 -0.74 -11.50
C LEU A 92 7.76 -0.46 -10.28
N ARG A 93 7.78 0.79 -9.81
CA ARG A 93 8.48 1.17 -8.58
C ARG A 93 7.90 0.49 -7.34
N LEU A 94 6.57 0.37 -7.28
CA LEU A 94 5.93 -0.38 -6.20
C LEU A 94 6.35 -1.85 -6.18
N CYS A 95 6.43 -2.49 -7.36
CA CYS A 95 6.95 -3.86 -7.47
C CYS A 95 8.41 -3.96 -7.00
N GLU A 96 9.25 -3.00 -7.37
CA GLU A 96 10.65 -2.96 -6.96
C GLU A 96 10.79 -2.75 -5.44
N LEU A 97 10.09 -1.77 -4.88
CA LEU A 97 10.10 -1.48 -3.44
C LEU A 97 9.66 -2.69 -2.61
N ILE A 98 8.58 -3.37 -3.01
CA ILE A 98 8.12 -4.59 -2.32
C ILE A 98 9.17 -5.69 -2.42
N SER A 99 9.73 -5.91 -3.61
CA SER A 99 10.77 -6.95 -3.81
C SER A 99 12.00 -6.65 -2.96
N ARG A 100 12.44 -5.40 -2.95
CA ARG A 100 13.57 -4.94 -2.13
C ARG A 100 13.30 -5.12 -0.63
N ALA A 101 12.09 -4.80 -0.17
CA ALA A 101 11.68 -4.98 1.22
C ALA A 101 11.85 -6.44 1.68
N TRP A 102 11.43 -7.39 0.85
CA TRP A 102 11.53 -8.82 1.15
C TRP A 102 12.95 -9.40 1.01
N ILE A 103 13.77 -8.86 0.09
CA ILE A 103 15.11 -9.40 -0.20
C ILE A 103 16.18 -8.76 0.70
N GLU A 104 16.08 -7.45 0.94
CA GLU A 104 17.14 -6.67 1.60
C GLU A 104 16.81 -6.29 3.04
N ASN A 105 15.54 -6.23 3.42
CA ASN A 105 15.12 -5.69 4.72
C ASN A 105 13.97 -6.47 5.36
N GLU A 106 13.95 -7.79 5.18
CA GLU A 106 13.03 -8.66 5.91
C GLU A 106 13.39 -8.68 7.40
N TYR A 107 12.37 -8.60 8.25
CA TYR A 107 12.52 -8.74 9.69
C TYR A 107 11.32 -9.51 10.27
N ARG A 108 11.58 -10.65 10.91
CA ARG A 108 10.57 -11.50 11.57
C ARG A 108 9.35 -11.82 10.67
N GLY A 109 9.60 -12.14 9.41
CA GLY A 109 8.54 -12.48 8.45
C GLY A 109 7.83 -11.26 7.84
N ARG A 110 8.36 -10.05 7.99
CA ARG A 110 7.84 -8.82 7.38
C ARG A 110 8.84 -8.23 6.41
N GLY A 111 8.43 -7.99 5.19
CA GLY A 111 9.20 -7.17 4.26
C GLY A 111 8.94 -5.70 4.56
N GLU A 112 9.92 -5.00 5.14
CA GLU A 112 9.80 -3.61 5.56
C GLU A 112 10.47 -2.69 4.54
N MET A 113 9.82 -1.57 4.17
CA MET A 113 10.42 -0.52 3.36
C MET A 113 11.15 0.47 4.27
N ARG A 114 12.15 1.16 3.72
CA ARG A 114 12.85 2.25 4.40
C ARG A 114 12.47 3.59 3.80
N ALA A 115 12.36 4.63 4.63
CA ALA A 115 11.96 5.97 4.18
C ALA A 115 12.91 6.52 3.11
N GLU A 116 14.21 6.37 3.30
CA GLU A 116 15.24 6.86 2.39
C GLU A 116 15.19 6.22 0.99
N TRP A 117 14.50 5.09 0.82
CA TRP A 117 14.37 4.46 -0.50
C TRP A 117 13.49 5.26 -1.46
N PHE A 118 12.56 6.05 -0.94
CA PHE A 118 11.62 6.81 -1.77
C PHE A 118 12.29 7.98 -2.50
N ASP A 119 13.35 8.54 -1.93
CA ASP A 119 14.13 9.61 -2.53
C ASP A 119 15.28 9.08 -3.41
N ALA A 120 15.63 7.80 -3.25
CA ALA A 120 16.67 7.17 -4.04
C ALA A 120 16.28 7.11 -5.54
N PRO A 121 17.23 7.27 -6.46
CA PRO A 121 16.95 7.18 -7.89
C PRO A 121 16.58 5.75 -8.30
N GLY A 122 15.49 5.60 -9.03
CA GLY A 122 15.14 4.37 -9.71
C GLY A 122 15.96 4.14 -10.99
N ALA A 123 15.65 3.08 -11.71
CA ALA A 123 16.37 2.71 -12.94
C ALA A 123 16.30 3.79 -14.04
N ASP A 124 15.29 4.65 -14.02
CA ASP A 124 15.11 5.78 -14.94
C ASP A 124 15.70 7.11 -14.41
N GLY A 125 16.39 7.08 -13.27
CA GLY A 125 17.00 8.22 -12.60
C GLY A 125 16.04 9.11 -11.82
N ALA A 126 14.74 8.87 -11.86
CA ALA A 126 13.75 9.60 -11.07
C ALA A 126 13.57 8.96 -9.68
N PRO A 127 13.13 9.72 -8.65
CA PRO A 127 12.92 9.18 -7.30
C PRO A 127 11.97 7.97 -7.29
N MET A 128 12.26 6.99 -6.44
CA MET A 128 11.44 5.79 -6.30
C MET A 128 10.01 6.09 -5.79
N GLY A 129 9.81 7.23 -5.13
CA GLY A 129 8.48 7.71 -4.71
C GLY A 129 7.65 8.31 -5.86
N GLU A 130 8.26 8.67 -7.00
CA GLU A 130 7.53 9.29 -8.10
C GLU A 130 6.51 8.34 -8.71
N GLY A 131 5.30 8.84 -8.97
CA GLY A 131 4.20 8.04 -9.50
C GLY A 131 3.47 7.20 -8.45
N LEU A 132 3.83 7.35 -7.17
CA LEU A 132 3.13 6.80 -6.01
C LEU A 132 2.35 7.89 -5.27
N ILE A 133 1.31 7.48 -4.58
CA ILE A 133 0.57 8.27 -3.59
C ILE A 133 0.74 7.53 -2.29
N ALA A 134 1.28 8.20 -1.27
CA ALA A 134 1.39 7.68 0.08
C ALA A 134 0.29 8.24 0.96
N LEU A 135 -0.32 7.39 1.77
CA LEU A 135 -1.25 7.78 2.83
C LEU A 135 -0.66 7.30 4.16
N SER A 136 -0.65 8.18 5.15
CA SER A 136 -0.21 7.82 6.50
C SER A 136 -1.06 6.65 7.03
N GLY A 137 -0.46 5.72 7.75
CA GLY A 137 -1.10 4.51 8.27
C GLY A 137 -2.06 4.75 9.45
N SER A 138 -2.74 5.91 9.51
CA SER A 138 -3.60 6.30 10.61
C SER A 138 -2.86 6.15 11.97
N GLN A 139 -3.50 5.56 12.97
CA GLN A 139 -2.88 5.34 14.30
C GLN A 139 -1.65 4.40 14.30
N HIS A 140 -1.41 3.69 13.21
CA HIS A 140 -0.27 2.76 13.06
C HIS A 140 0.87 3.35 12.22
N GLY A 141 0.68 4.54 11.63
CA GLY A 141 1.71 5.27 10.92
C GLY A 141 2.46 6.26 11.82
N ASP A 142 3.53 6.83 11.30
CA ASP A 142 4.40 7.78 11.98
C ASP A 142 3.65 9.04 12.44
N VAL A 143 2.97 9.72 11.52
CA VAL A 143 2.15 10.90 11.82
C VAL A 143 1.11 10.60 12.90
N GLY A 144 0.38 9.48 12.76
CA GLY A 144 -0.63 9.08 13.73
C GLY A 144 -0.06 8.78 15.12
N GLN A 145 1.09 8.13 15.19
CA GLN A 145 1.80 7.85 16.44
C GLN A 145 2.27 9.14 17.11
N ALA A 146 2.82 10.10 16.35
CA ALA A 146 3.23 11.40 16.87
C ALA A 146 2.03 12.19 17.45
N LEU A 147 0.90 12.19 16.75
CA LEU A 147 -0.34 12.83 17.23
C LEU A 147 -0.88 12.17 18.51
N LEU A 148 -0.88 10.84 18.59
CA LEU A 148 -1.32 10.11 19.79
C LEU A 148 -0.40 10.36 20.99
N ALA A 149 0.89 10.61 20.73
CA ALA A 149 1.86 11.00 21.77
C ALA A 149 1.75 12.48 22.17
N GLY A 150 0.88 13.27 21.53
CA GLY A 150 0.73 14.71 21.77
C GLY A 150 1.86 15.55 21.18
N ASN A 151 2.69 14.98 20.31
CA ASN A 151 3.83 15.66 19.68
C ASN A 151 3.41 16.25 18.32
N LEU A 152 2.80 17.44 18.35
CA LEU A 152 2.31 18.13 17.16
C LEU A 152 3.44 18.57 16.23
N ASP A 153 4.56 19.02 16.80
CA ASP A 153 5.70 19.51 16.01
C ASP A 153 6.28 18.34 15.18
N ALA A 154 6.54 17.20 15.79
CA ALA A 154 6.99 16.01 15.06
C ALA A 154 5.98 15.55 13.99
N ALA A 155 4.67 15.65 14.27
CA ALA A 155 3.64 15.27 13.30
C ALA A 155 3.58 16.21 12.08
N GLN A 156 4.09 17.44 12.19
CA GLN A 156 4.17 18.39 11.08
C GLN A 156 5.45 18.23 10.25
N GLU A 157 6.50 17.67 10.82
CA GLU A 157 7.77 17.41 10.14
C GLU A 157 7.78 16.10 9.32
N LEU A 158 6.85 15.19 9.62
CA LEU A 158 6.67 13.90 8.93
C LEU A 158 5.78 14.02 7.69
#